data_e194a595797a5040e11e525d10f6dc4c
#
_entry.id   e194a595797a5040e11e525d10f6dc4c
#
_cell.length_a   1.000
_cell.length_b   1.000
_cell.length_c   1.000
_cell.angle_alpha   90.00
_cell.angle_beta   90.00
_cell.angle_gamma   90.00
#
_symmetry.space_group_name_H-M   'P 1'
#
loop_
_entity.id
_entity.type
_entity.pdbx_description
1 polymer ?
#
loop_
_entity_poly.entity_id
_entity_poly.type
_entity_poly.pdbx_seq_one_letter_code
_entity_poly.pdbx_strand_id
1 'polypeptide(L)'
;MGQRRIKIRLSESSVRNAINELNQYKEEIQSKAQEYVNRLSEIGIQTAKGNVGNFGRYIVFSKEIDPNKYGCKAIILATETGKIVSKWQTKDGINSVDVSPLLMAEFGSGHRAQNPENVPGVGQGTFPGQEHAEDPSGWYWKDLDGNLHHSYGVTPTMPMYKALVEMETNAMKIAKEVFG
;
A
#
# COMPACT_ATOMS: atom_id res chain seq x y z
N MET A 1 -26.42 -6.84 -12.48
CA MET A 1 -26.36 -7.08 -13.95
C MET A 1 -27.60 -7.86 -14.39
N GLY A 2 -28.43 -7.26 -15.27
CA GLY A 2 -29.55 -7.99 -15.89
C GLY A 2 -29.02 -9.07 -16.85
N GLN A 3 -29.72 -10.22 -16.93
CA GLN A 3 -29.38 -11.25 -17.91
C GLN A 3 -29.61 -10.71 -19.32
N ARG A 4 -28.55 -10.49 -20.09
CA ARG A 4 -28.63 -10.22 -21.54
C ARG A 4 -28.93 -11.54 -22.26
N ARG A 5 -30.02 -11.56 -23.07
CA ARG A 5 -30.39 -12.69 -23.90
C ARG A 5 -30.18 -12.31 -25.37
N ILE A 6 -29.29 -13.01 -26.06
CA ILE A 6 -29.04 -12.84 -27.49
C ILE A 6 -29.86 -13.90 -28.24
N LYS A 7 -30.79 -13.48 -29.13
CA LYS A 7 -31.53 -14.38 -29.96
C LYS A 7 -30.85 -14.54 -31.32
N ILE A 8 -30.45 -15.76 -31.67
CA ILE A 8 -29.74 -16.07 -32.91
C ILE A 8 -30.66 -16.84 -33.81
N ARG A 9 -30.81 -16.39 -35.07
CA ARG A 9 -31.46 -17.15 -36.18
C ARG A 9 -30.33 -17.76 -37.04
N LEU A 10 -30.63 -18.85 -37.77
CA LEU A 10 -29.69 -19.49 -38.68
C LEU A 10 -29.56 -18.68 -39.98
N SER A 11 -29.09 -17.45 -39.91
CA SER A 11 -28.72 -16.60 -41.04
C SER A 11 -27.36 -15.92 -40.74
N GLU A 12 -26.60 -15.70 -41.79
CA GLU A 12 -25.24 -15.08 -41.65
C GLU A 12 -25.33 -13.71 -40.97
N SER A 13 -26.29 -12.90 -41.30
CA SER A 13 -26.49 -11.59 -40.69
C SER A 13 -26.83 -11.68 -39.20
N SER A 14 -27.64 -12.65 -38.78
CA SER A 14 -27.99 -12.85 -37.36
C SER A 14 -26.80 -13.33 -36.53
N VAL A 15 -25.96 -14.20 -37.10
CA VAL A 15 -24.70 -14.66 -36.46
C VAL A 15 -23.71 -13.51 -36.31
N ARG A 16 -23.51 -12.70 -37.36
CA ARG A 16 -22.65 -11.50 -37.30
C ARG A 16 -23.11 -10.52 -36.22
N ASN A 17 -24.40 -10.24 -36.15
CA ASN A 17 -24.95 -9.34 -35.13
C ASN A 17 -24.70 -9.89 -33.71
N ALA A 18 -24.91 -11.20 -33.49
CA ALA A 18 -24.67 -11.82 -32.21
C ALA A 18 -23.17 -11.74 -31.79
N ILE A 19 -22.23 -11.92 -32.74
CA ILE A 19 -20.81 -11.74 -32.51
C ILE A 19 -20.50 -10.29 -32.09
N ASN A 20 -21.05 -9.31 -32.78
CA ASN A 20 -20.88 -7.89 -32.47
C ASN A 20 -21.41 -7.56 -31.07
N GLU A 21 -22.60 -8.05 -30.71
CA GLU A 21 -23.16 -7.86 -29.37
C GLU A 21 -22.29 -8.48 -28.26
N LEU A 22 -21.73 -9.68 -28.51
CA LEU A 22 -20.81 -10.34 -27.58
C LEU A 22 -19.49 -9.56 -27.41
N ASN A 23 -18.96 -9.00 -28.51
CA ASN A 23 -17.76 -8.18 -28.43
C ASN A 23 -18.02 -6.89 -27.65
N GLN A 24 -19.12 -6.20 -27.91
CA GLN A 24 -19.51 -5.02 -27.13
C GLN A 24 -19.68 -5.33 -25.64
N TYR A 25 -20.35 -6.46 -25.33
CA TYR A 25 -20.52 -6.88 -23.95
C TYR A 25 -19.17 -7.19 -23.25
N LYS A 26 -18.23 -7.81 -23.97
CA LYS A 26 -16.88 -8.04 -23.49
C LYS A 26 -16.14 -6.73 -23.17
N GLU A 27 -16.23 -5.76 -24.08
CA GLU A 27 -15.61 -4.43 -23.90
C GLU A 27 -16.22 -3.69 -22.70
N GLU A 28 -17.54 -3.73 -22.54
CA GLU A 28 -18.23 -3.16 -21.38
C GLU A 28 -17.76 -3.78 -20.06
N ILE A 29 -17.61 -5.10 -19.99
CA ILE A 29 -17.10 -5.79 -18.79
C ILE A 29 -15.66 -5.39 -18.50
N GLN A 30 -14.80 -5.32 -19.52
CA GLN A 30 -13.40 -4.90 -19.34
C GLN A 30 -13.32 -3.46 -18.84
N SER A 31 -14.10 -2.55 -19.41
CA SER A 31 -14.16 -1.16 -18.96
C SER A 31 -14.62 -1.05 -17.50
N LYS A 32 -15.66 -1.79 -17.13
CA LYS A 32 -16.16 -1.82 -15.74
C LYS A 32 -15.13 -2.42 -14.77
N ALA A 33 -14.43 -3.47 -15.17
CA ALA A 33 -13.37 -4.04 -14.35
C ALA A 33 -12.23 -3.04 -14.12
N GLN A 34 -11.86 -2.30 -15.16
CA GLN A 34 -10.84 -1.25 -15.07
C GLN A 34 -11.31 -0.10 -14.17
N GLU A 35 -12.55 0.35 -14.29
CA GLU A 35 -13.14 1.36 -13.43
C GLU A 35 -13.14 0.92 -11.96
N TYR A 36 -13.59 -0.31 -11.69
CA TYR A 36 -13.62 -0.89 -10.35
C TYR A 36 -12.25 -0.88 -9.68
N VAL A 37 -11.25 -1.44 -10.37
CA VAL A 37 -9.88 -1.52 -9.87
C VAL A 37 -9.25 -0.13 -9.72
N ASN A 38 -9.54 0.79 -10.64
CA ASN A 38 -9.08 2.17 -10.56
C ASN A 38 -9.63 2.89 -9.32
N ARG A 39 -10.94 2.79 -9.07
CA ARG A 39 -11.59 3.42 -7.92
C ARG A 39 -11.08 2.86 -6.58
N LEU A 40 -10.89 1.54 -6.48
CA LEU A 40 -10.30 0.93 -5.29
C LEU A 40 -8.87 1.41 -5.05
N SER A 41 -8.04 1.44 -6.08
CA SER A 41 -6.66 1.88 -5.93
C SER A 41 -6.54 3.37 -5.58
N GLU A 42 -7.46 4.21 -6.02
CA GLU A 42 -7.54 5.62 -5.60
C GLU A 42 -7.84 5.77 -4.12
N ILE A 43 -8.80 5.00 -3.60
CA ILE A 43 -9.09 4.96 -2.16
C ILE A 43 -7.84 4.54 -1.39
N GLY A 44 -7.17 3.46 -1.81
CA GLY A 44 -5.94 3.00 -1.18
C GLY A 44 -4.85 4.07 -1.14
N ILE A 45 -4.58 4.75 -2.26
CA ILE A 45 -3.59 5.82 -2.32
C ILE A 45 -3.96 7.00 -1.42
N GLN A 46 -5.21 7.42 -1.42
CA GLN A 46 -5.67 8.53 -0.57
C GLN A 46 -5.54 8.18 0.91
N THR A 47 -5.91 6.96 1.29
CA THR A 47 -5.76 6.46 2.65
C THR A 47 -4.30 6.39 3.07
N ALA A 48 -3.41 5.86 2.21
CA ALA A 48 -1.98 5.82 2.47
C ALA A 48 -1.40 7.23 2.68
N LYS A 49 -1.71 8.17 1.78
CA LYS A 49 -1.28 9.56 1.89
C LYS A 49 -1.78 10.25 3.16
N GLY A 50 -3.03 9.99 3.55
CA GLY A 50 -3.60 10.55 4.77
C GLY A 50 -2.99 10.00 6.06
N ASN A 51 -2.39 8.80 6.01
CA ASN A 51 -1.82 8.12 7.16
C ASN A 51 -0.28 8.10 7.21
N VAL A 52 0.42 8.65 6.22
CA VAL A 52 1.90 8.59 6.18
C VAL A 52 2.58 9.46 7.26
N GLY A 53 1.88 10.41 7.84
CA GLY A 53 2.37 11.26 8.92
C GLY A 53 3.60 12.09 8.53
N ASN A 54 4.55 12.23 9.43
CA ASN A 54 5.76 13.03 9.23
C ASN A 54 6.72 12.47 8.16
N PHE A 55 6.50 11.21 7.72
CA PHE A 55 7.31 10.57 6.69
C PHE A 55 6.87 10.95 5.26
N GLY A 56 5.75 11.65 5.10
CA GLY A 56 5.17 11.99 3.79
C GLY A 56 6.10 12.73 2.83
N ARG A 57 7.07 13.49 3.35
CA ARG A 57 8.10 14.16 2.53
C ARG A 57 9.12 13.20 1.90
N TYR A 58 9.20 11.97 2.39
CA TYR A 58 10.16 10.96 1.94
C TYR A 58 9.51 9.80 1.18
N ILE A 59 8.17 9.79 1.07
CA ILE A 59 7.43 8.66 0.50
C ILE A 59 6.47 9.17 -0.56
N VAL A 60 6.57 8.58 -1.76
CA VAL A 60 5.65 8.82 -2.87
C VAL A 60 4.79 7.58 -3.08
N PHE A 61 3.48 7.79 -3.19
CA PHE A 61 2.53 6.74 -3.54
C PHE A 61 2.10 6.89 -4.98
N SER A 62 2.20 5.80 -5.73
CA SER A 62 1.76 5.70 -7.13
C SER A 62 0.93 4.45 -7.35
N LYS A 63 0.28 4.36 -8.51
CA LYS A 63 -0.42 3.15 -8.95
C LYS A 63 -0.06 2.84 -10.39
N GLU A 64 -0.05 1.57 -10.68
CA GLU A 64 0.03 1.02 -12.03
C GLU A 64 -1.24 0.22 -12.29
N ILE A 65 -1.88 0.43 -13.44
CA ILE A 65 -3.07 -0.30 -13.85
C ILE A 65 -2.74 -1.06 -15.12
N ASP A 66 -2.93 -2.38 -15.07
CA ASP A 66 -2.63 -3.31 -16.15
C ASP A 66 -3.92 -4.03 -16.57
N PRO A 67 -4.65 -3.51 -17.57
CA PRO A 67 -5.79 -4.19 -18.17
C PRO A 67 -5.30 -5.32 -19.08
N ASN A 68 -5.91 -6.50 -18.96
CA ASN A 68 -5.59 -7.64 -19.79
C ASN A 68 -6.86 -8.36 -20.27
N LYS A 69 -6.72 -9.35 -21.13
CA LYS A 69 -7.87 -10.08 -21.71
C LYS A 69 -8.73 -10.85 -20.69
N TYR A 70 -8.23 -11.06 -19.49
CA TYR A 70 -8.92 -11.82 -18.42
C TYR A 70 -9.47 -10.93 -17.30
N GLY A 71 -9.13 -9.63 -17.31
CA GLY A 71 -9.55 -8.70 -16.28
C GLY A 71 -8.68 -7.45 -16.20
N CYS A 72 -8.52 -6.92 -14.99
CA CYS A 72 -7.69 -5.76 -14.72
C CYS A 72 -6.97 -5.94 -13.39
N LYS A 73 -5.70 -5.55 -13.34
CA LYS A 73 -4.85 -5.56 -12.15
C LYS A 73 -4.43 -4.13 -11.83
N ALA A 74 -4.44 -3.76 -10.56
CA ALA A 74 -3.74 -2.57 -10.08
C ALA A 74 -2.67 -2.96 -9.06
N ILE A 75 -1.56 -2.24 -9.07
CA ILE A 75 -0.51 -2.32 -8.08
C ILE A 75 -0.37 -0.94 -7.47
N ILE A 76 -0.48 -0.84 -6.15
CA ILE A 76 -0.17 0.37 -5.41
C ILE A 76 1.26 0.25 -4.90
N LEU A 77 2.06 1.26 -5.20
CA LEU A 77 3.47 1.32 -4.86
C LEU A 77 3.71 2.47 -3.89
N ALA A 78 4.47 2.18 -2.84
CA ALA A 78 5.06 3.18 -1.98
C ALA A 78 6.57 3.18 -2.22
N THR A 79 7.13 4.31 -2.62
CA THR A 79 8.53 4.44 -3.00
C THR A 79 9.21 5.50 -2.15
N GLU A 80 10.38 5.18 -1.62
CA GLU A 80 11.22 6.14 -0.90
C GLU A 80 11.89 7.11 -1.87
N THR A 81 11.87 8.40 -1.54
CA THR A 81 12.61 9.45 -2.27
C THR A 81 13.98 9.74 -1.66
N GLY A 82 14.29 9.14 -0.51
CA GLY A 82 15.57 9.28 0.18
C GLY A 82 15.58 8.54 1.50
N LYS A 83 16.73 8.52 2.16
CA LYS A 83 16.94 7.93 3.50
C LYS A 83 16.96 9.01 4.57
N ILE A 84 16.61 8.63 5.78
CA ILE A 84 16.81 9.45 6.96
C ILE A 84 18.15 9.05 7.58
N VAL A 85 19.09 9.97 7.66
CA VAL A 85 20.37 9.72 8.33
C VAL A 85 20.19 10.03 9.81
N SER A 86 20.18 9.01 10.65
CA SER A 86 20.20 9.15 12.11
C SER A 86 21.65 9.20 12.57
N LYS A 87 22.01 10.20 13.40
CA LYS A 87 23.36 10.40 13.92
C LYS A 87 23.32 10.52 15.43
N TRP A 88 24.30 9.92 16.10
CA TRP A 88 24.44 9.99 17.54
C TRP A 88 25.89 9.98 17.97
N GLN A 89 26.18 10.50 19.16
CA GLN A 89 27.48 10.54 19.75
C GLN A 89 27.78 9.27 20.54
N THR A 90 28.97 8.70 20.35
CA THR A 90 29.51 7.58 21.12
C THR A 90 30.85 7.95 21.78
N LYS A 91 31.44 7.02 22.53
CA LYS A 91 32.76 7.21 23.12
C LYS A 91 33.85 7.35 22.06
N ASP A 92 33.66 6.69 20.93
CA ASP A 92 34.64 6.58 19.83
C ASP A 92 34.40 7.61 18.72
N GLY A 93 33.38 8.49 18.87
CA GLY A 93 33.07 9.53 17.91
C GLY A 93 31.56 9.57 17.55
N ILE A 94 31.26 10.06 16.33
CA ILE A 94 29.90 10.16 15.82
C ILE A 94 29.58 8.93 14.97
N ASN A 95 28.56 8.21 15.37
CA ASN A 95 27.98 7.12 14.57
C ASN A 95 26.78 7.61 13.76
N SER A 96 26.51 6.92 12.65
CA SER A 96 25.35 7.20 11.84
C SER A 96 24.78 5.92 11.22
N VAL A 97 23.48 5.93 10.96
CA VAL A 97 22.78 4.87 10.23
C VAL A 97 21.75 5.47 9.28
N ASP A 98 21.66 4.89 8.09
CA ASP A 98 20.62 5.22 7.14
C ASP A 98 19.35 4.43 7.45
N VAL A 99 18.28 5.16 7.73
CA VAL A 99 16.99 4.61 8.10
C VAL A 99 16.01 4.73 6.94
N SER A 100 15.30 3.64 6.63
CA SER A 100 14.21 3.65 5.66
C SER A 100 12.99 4.37 6.24
N PRO A 101 12.58 5.52 5.68
CA PRO A 101 11.37 6.20 6.10
C PRO A 101 10.10 5.38 5.84
N LEU A 102 10.11 4.55 4.79
CA LEU A 102 9.01 3.66 4.46
C LEU A 102 8.80 2.58 5.52
N LEU A 103 9.88 1.88 5.90
CA LEU A 103 9.82 0.86 6.96
C LEU A 103 9.45 1.48 8.31
N MET A 104 9.97 2.66 8.60
CA MET A 104 9.60 3.40 9.83
C MET A 104 8.12 3.80 9.86
N ALA A 105 7.59 4.26 8.73
CA ALA A 105 6.17 4.61 8.62
C ALA A 105 5.29 3.36 8.76
N GLU A 106 5.65 2.26 8.11
CA GLU A 106 4.81 1.06 8.07
C GLU A 106 4.90 0.24 9.35
N PHE A 107 6.10 -0.02 9.84
CA PHE A 107 6.34 -0.94 10.96
C PHE A 107 6.78 -0.24 12.25
N GLY A 108 7.20 1.01 12.18
CA GLY A 108 7.79 1.70 13.31
C GLY A 108 9.17 1.20 13.68
N SER A 109 9.57 1.38 14.93
CA SER A 109 10.85 0.89 15.46
C SER A 109 10.80 0.69 16.97
N GLY A 110 11.73 -0.13 17.49
CA GLY A 110 11.87 -0.42 18.92
C GLY A 110 10.66 -1.08 19.52
N HIS A 111 10.42 -0.88 20.78
CA HIS A 111 9.28 -1.43 21.52
C HIS A 111 7.89 -1.00 20.95
N ARG A 112 7.84 0.06 20.16
CA ARG A 112 6.62 0.58 19.54
C ARG A 112 6.34 0.03 18.15
N ALA A 113 7.25 -0.76 17.60
CA ALA A 113 7.07 -1.33 16.27
C ALA A 113 5.92 -2.36 16.24
N GLN A 114 5.30 -2.48 15.08
CA GLN A 114 4.18 -3.39 14.85
C GLN A 114 4.30 -4.03 13.47
N ASN A 115 3.93 -5.29 13.37
CA ASN A 115 3.89 -6.05 12.11
C ASN A 115 2.58 -6.84 12.03
N PRO A 116 1.43 -6.17 11.77
CA PRO A 116 0.12 -6.81 11.78
C PRO A 116 -0.04 -7.87 10.68
N GLU A 117 0.69 -7.73 9.56
CA GLU A 117 0.65 -8.68 8.44
C GLU A 117 1.66 -9.82 8.55
N ASN A 118 2.44 -9.88 9.64
CA ASN A 118 3.52 -10.87 9.81
C ASN A 118 4.47 -10.96 8.60
N VAL A 119 4.86 -9.82 8.06
CA VAL A 119 5.76 -9.73 6.91
C VAL A 119 7.07 -10.45 7.22
N PRO A 120 7.50 -11.42 6.40
CA PRO A 120 8.73 -12.17 6.63
C PRO A 120 9.97 -11.25 6.66
N GLY A 121 10.88 -11.50 7.60
CA GLY A 121 12.09 -10.68 7.77
C GLY A 121 11.90 -9.38 8.54
N VAL A 122 10.67 -9.04 8.88
CA VAL A 122 10.33 -7.94 9.78
C VAL A 122 9.75 -8.56 11.05
N GLY A 123 10.54 -8.65 12.09
CA GLY A 123 10.08 -9.16 13.39
C GLY A 123 9.05 -8.24 14.03
N GLN A 124 8.29 -8.76 14.96
CA GLN A 124 7.42 -7.93 15.79
C GLN A 124 8.31 -6.97 16.62
N GLY A 125 8.20 -5.69 16.33
CA GLY A 125 9.02 -4.67 17.01
C GLY A 125 10.34 -4.32 16.33
N THR A 126 10.72 -4.98 15.21
CA THR A 126 12.01 -4.73 14.57
C THR A 126 11.96 -4.73 13.06
N PHE A 127 12.90 -4.02 12.48
CA PHE A 127 13.38 -4.29 11.12
C PHE A 127 14.86 -4.73 11.21
N PRO A 128 15.43 -5.33 10.16
CA PRO A 128 16.78 -5.90 10.20
C PRO A 128 17.82 -4.92 10.75
N GLY A 129 18.61 -5.37 11.72
CA GLY A 129 19.71 -4.59 12.33
C GLY A 129 19.33 -3.72 13.53
N GLN A 130 18.14 -3.83 14.06
CA GLN A 130 17.74 -3.08 15.25
C GLN A 130 18.12 -3.83 16.55
N GLU A 131 19.06 -3.26 17.33
CA GLU A 131 19.67 -3.94 18.49
C GLU A 131 18.79 -3.91 19.76
N HIS A 132 17.94 -2.88 19.96
CA HIS A 132 17.18 -2.65 21.20
C HIS A 132 15.65 -2.81 20.99
N ALA A 133 15.25 -3.57 20.01
CA ALA A 133 13.86 -3.67 19.62
C ALA A 133 12.93 -4.23 20.70
N GLU A 134 13.43 -5.20 21.46
CA GLU A 134 12.64 -5.92 22.46
C GLU A 134 12.88 -5.41 23.90
N ASP A 135 13.70 -4.39 24.08
CA ASP A 135 13.94 -3.82 25.39
C ASP A 135 12.76 -2.94 25.81
N PRO A 136 11.95 -3.38 26.81
CA PRO A 136 10.78 -2.62 27.26
C PRO A 136 11.18 -1.32 27.98
N SER A 137 12.43 -1.19 28.43
CA SER A 137 12.95 0.03 29.03
C SER A 137 13.36 1.08 27.98
N GLY A 138 13.42 0.70 26.71
CA GLY A 138 13.93 1.55 25.63
C GLY A 138 15.44 1.72 25.70
N TRP A 139 15.96 2.72 25.02
CA TRP A 139 17.38 3.00 24.99
C TRP A 139 17.70 4.48 25.13
N TYR A 140 18.89 4.78 25.64
CA TYR A 140 19.45 6.12 25.75
C TYR A 140 20.45 6.39 24.63
N TRP A 141 20.40 7.57 24.07
CA TRP A 141 21.35 8.02 23.07
C TRP A 141 21.69 9.51 23.27
N LYS A 142 22.84 9.95 22.82
CA LYS A 142 23.28 11.35 22.86
C LYS A 142 23.17 11.94 21.46
N ASP A 143 22.59 13.14 21.35
CA ASP A 143 22.63 13.93 20.13
C ASP A 143 24.04 14.49 19.88
N LEU A 144 24.20 15.26 18.78
CA LEU A 144 25.49 15.83 18.40
C LEU A 144 25.93 16.96 19.36
N ASP A 145 25.00 17.54 20.11
CA ASP A 145 25.27 18.54 21.13
C ASP A 145 25.57 17.95 22.51
N GLY A 146 25.53 16.61 22.62
CA GLY A 146 25.82 15.87 23.84
C GLY A 146 24.63 15.70 24.79
N ASN A 147 23.43 16.11 24.42
CA ASN A 147 22.25 15.95 25.24
C ASN A 147 21.80 14.49 25.25
N LEU A 148 21.40 14.00 26.40
CA LEU A 148 20.91 12.63 26.58
C LEU A 148 19.42 12.56 26.25
N HIS A 149 19.07 11.63 25.37
CA HIS A 149 17.71 11.33 24.99
C HIS A 149 17.34 9.90 25.36
N HIS A 150 16.07 9.70 25.71
CA HIS A 150 15.49 8.38 25.91
C HIS A 150 14.48 8.08 24.83
N SER A 151 14.53 6.89 24.24
CA SER A 151 13.65 6.47 23.16
C SER A 151 13.05 5.09 23.42
N TYR A 152 11.77 4.94 23.13
CA TYR A 152 11.07 3.65 23.03
C TYR A 152 10.86 3.20 21.59
N GLY A 153 11.41 3.96 20.64
CA GLY A 153 11.20 3.75 19.23
C GLY A 153 10.12 4.66 18.63
N VAL A 154 9.81 4.38 17.38
CA VAL A 154 8.84 5.14 16.58
C VAL A 154 7.55 4.35 16.44
N THR A 155 6.43 4.97 16.79
CA THR A 155 5.11 4.37 16.58
C THR A 155 4.79 4.37 15.08
N PRO A 156 4.43 3.22 14.48
CA PRO A 156 4.08 3.16 13.08
C PRO A 156 2.77 3.89 12.78
N THR A 157 2.69 4.46 11.60
CA THR A 157 1.47 5.06 11.06
C THR A 157 0.70 4.11 10.15
N MET A 158 1.37 3.06 9.65
CA MET A 158 0.83 1.95 8.85
C MET A 158 0.06 2.42 7.60
N PRO A 159 0.66 3.23 6.72
CA PRO A 159 -0.06 3.78 5.58
C PRO A 159 -0.54 2.72 4.60
N MET A 160 0.28 1.71 4.29
CA MET A 160 -0.08 0.66 3.32
C MET A 160 -1.06 -0.36 3.92
N TYR A 161 -0.86 -0.75 5.17
CA TYR A 161 -1.81 -1.63 5.86
C TYR A 161 -3.21 -0.99 5.97
N LYS A 162 -3.30 0.28 6.37
CA LYS A 162 -4.58 0.99 6.41
C LYS A 162 -5.21 1.15 5.04
N ALA A 163 -4.40 1.37 4.00
CA ALA A 163 -4.87 1.40 2.62
C ALA A 163 -5.50 0.06 2.21
N LEU A 164 -4.86 -1.07 2.55
CA LEU A 164 -5.40 -2.41 2.30
C LEU A 164 -6.76 -2.60 2.97
N VAL A 165 -6.84 -2.34 4.29
CA VAL A 165 -8.08 -2.48 5.07
C VAL A 165 -9.21 -1.60 4.50
N GLU A 166 -8.90 -0.37 4.11
CA GLU A 166 -9.90 0.55 3.53
C GLU A 166 -10.38 0.09 2.16
N MET A 167 -9.47 -0.44 1.32
CA MET A 167 -9.86 -1.03 0.03
C MET A 167 -10.75 -2.25 0.22
N GLU A 168 -10.43 -3.16 1.12
CA GLU A 168 -11.26 -4.34 1.44
C GLU A 168 -12.64 -3.94 1.93
N THR A 169 -12.72 -2.96 2.82
CA THR A 169 -13.98 -2.43 3.36
C THR A 169 -14.89 -1.86 2.27
N ASN A 170 -14.32 -1.19 1.26
CA ASN A 170 -15.08 -0.55 0.19
C ASN A 170 -15.30 -1.45 -1.03
N ALA A 171 -14.64 -2.60 -1.13
CA ALA A 171 -14.67 -3.47 -2.31
C ALA A 171 -16.09 -3.83 -2.77
N MET A 172 -16.92 -4.33 -1.87
CA MET A 172 -18.29 -4.72 -2.19
C MET A 172 -19.20 -3.55 -2.57
N LYS A 173 -19.02 -2.40 -1.94
CA LYS A 173 -19.78 -1.18 -2.25
C LYS A 173 -19.48 -0.72 -3.67
N ILE A 174 -18.19 -0.58 -4.01
CA ILE A 174 -17.76 -0.14 -5.34
C ILE A 174 -18.15 -1.16 -6.40
N ALA A 175 -18.04 -2.46 -6.11
CA ALA A 175 -18.49 -3.50 -7.03
C ALA A 175 -19.99 -3.35 -7.39
N LYS A 176 -20.84 -3.09 -6.39
CA LYS A 176 -22.28 -2.86 -6.63
C LYS A 176 -22.53 -1.58 -7.46
N GLU A 177 -21.77 -0.52 -7.23
CA GLU A 177 -21.91 0.73 -7.99
C GLU A 177 -21.47 0.59 -9.45
N VAL A 178 -20.41 -0.18 -9.71
CA VAL A 178 -19.84 -0.34 -11.05
C VAL A 178 -20.57 -1.42 -11.87
N PHE A 179 -20.94 -2.53 -11.26
CA PHE A 179 -21.51 -3.70 -11.95
C PHE A 179 -23.02 -3.85 -11.75
N GLY A 180 -23.61 -3.16 -10.78
CA GLY A 180 -25.04 -3.19 -10.43
C GLY A 180 -25.88 -2.30 -11.31
#